data_6625acce3d16735839c29ce43efc24f4
#
_entry.id   6625acce3d16735839c29ce43efc24f4
#
_cell.length_a   1.000
_cell.length_b   1.000
_cell.length_c   1.000
_cell.angle_alpha   90.00
_cell.angle_beta   90.00
_cell.angle_gamma   90.00
#
_symmetry.space_group_name_H-M   'P 1'
#
loop_
_entity.id
_entity.type
_entity.pdbx_description
1 polymer ?
#
loop_
_entity_poly.entity_id
_entity_poly.type
_entity_poly.pdbx_seq_one_letter_code
_entity_poly.pdbx_strand_id
1 'polypeptide(L)'
;MSQKNQTWKITLLTPLHIGDGSELQKDVDFLEDRNSLRVIDPEAVFSEMADNPGVLMEAGQAGFNLARLIRDYRLSVKETYNLPVAGGKPPLSLRRFVKDAFGRPFLPGSTLKGSLRTALWTRLDRSRVPTVERFREFERGIRDASGSSPHYDFLRPLQVSDGPGIDPEGALVAQEVKFFNLRGENRAGWKSFEGRGNPTKERHQDAAGIFVEALRTKTQFIVRTGIDSFFETDAARSALHLPNSEGLDDHARFARAINEHSLRIARREYEFFSRFGGDTATITGFYKQVVEG
;
A
#
# COMPACT_ATOMS: atom_id res chain seq x y z
N MET A 1 5.35 1.40 35.17
CA MET A 1 6.03 0.72 34.04
C MET A 1 6.49 1.78 33.07
N SER A 2 7.77 1.85 32.78
CA SER A 2 8.33 2.87 31.88
C SER A 2 8.20 2.36 30.44
N GLN A 3 7.54 3.10 29.58
CA GLN A 3 7.45 2.82 28.14
C GLN A 3 8.55 3.60 27.43
N LYS A 4 9.41 2.91 26.68
CA LYS A 4 10.40 3.58 25.82
C LYS A 4 9.71 4.07 24.55
N ASN A 5 9.26 5.32 24.56
CA ASN A 5 8.58 5.92 23.43
C ASN A 5 9.55 6.65 22.51
N GLN A 6 9.38 6.49 21.22
CA GLN A 6 10.11 7.23 20.19
C GLN A 6 9.15 7.76 19.12
N THR A 7 9.60 8.77 18.44
CA THR A 7 8.93 9.33 17.27
C THR A 7 9.75 9.03 16.02
N TRP A 8 9.11 8.40 15.04
CA TRP A 8 9.74 8.11 13.76
C TRP A 8 9.18 9.04 12.69
N LYS A 9 10.09 9.63 11.94
CA LYS A 9 9.76 10.35 10.71
C LYS A 9 9.95 9.39 9.54
N ILE A 10 8.86 9.07 8.87
CA ILE A 10 8.83 8.19 7.70
C ILE A 10 8.69 9.06 6.46
N THR A 11 9.58 8.87 5.48
CA THR A 11 9.53 9.55 4.18
C THR A 11 9.36 8.51 3.08
N LEU A 12 8.38 8.68 2.21
CA LEU A 12 8.13 7.78 1.10
C LEU A 12 9.16 7.99 -0.02
N LEU A 13 9.88 6.95 -0.39
CA LEU A 13 10.83 6.96 -1.51
C LEU A 13 10.14 6.67 -2.85
N THR A 14 9.03 5.92 -2.82
CA THR A 14 8.20 5.61 -3.98
C THR A 14 6.73 5.93 -3.67
N PRO A 15 5.84 6.01 -4.66
CA PRO A 15 4.41 6.08 -4.39
C PRO A 15 3.97 4.89 -3.52
N LEU A 16 3.10 5.15 -2.55
CA LEU A 16 2.57 4.14 -1.63
C LEU A 16 1.07 3.99 -1.82
N HIS A 17 0.61 2.76 -2.02
CA HIS A 17 -0.80 2.40 -1.97
C HIS A 17 -1.08 1.43 -0.82
N ILE A 18 -2.07 1.76 -0.02
CA ILE A 18 -2.65 0.89 1.01
C ILE A 18 -4.15 0.89 0.76
N GLY A 19 -4.67 -0.19 0.19
CA GLY A 19 -6.08 -0.29 -0.18
C GLY A 19 -6.98 -0.50 1.03
N ASP A 20 -8.19 0.09 0.97
CA ASP A 20 -9.27 -0.20 1.93
C ASP A 20 -10.19 -1.35 1.46
N GLY A 21 -9.90 -1.93 0.28
CA GLY A 21 -10.67 -3.01 -0.34
C GLY A 21 -11.77 -2.53 -1.28
N SER A 22 -12.01 -1.24 -1.41
CA SER A 22 -13.01 -0.67 -2.30
C SER A 22 -12.40 -0.10 -3.59
N GLU A 23 -13.25 0.15 -4.58
CA GLU A 23 -12.90 0.78 -5.85
C GLU A 23 -13.85 1.95 -6.13
N LEU A 24 -13.29 3.02 -6.68
CA LEU A 24 -14.04 4.14 -7.24
C LEU A 24 -14.31 3.86 -8.70
N GLN A 25 -15.53 4.13 -9.15
CA GLN A 25 -15.99 3.90 -10.52
C GLN A 25 -16.13 5.23 -11.27
N LYS A 26 -15.65 5.25 -12.53
CA LYS A 26 -15.84 6.38 -13.42
C LYS A 26 -17.32 6.67 -13.63
N ASP A 27 -17.66 7.94 -13.71
CA ASP A 27 -19.01 8.43 -13.91
C ASP A 27 -20.02 8.07 -12.79
N VAL A 28 -19.51 7.60 -11.64
CA VAL A 28 -20.26 7.34 -10.41
C VAL A 28 -19.57 8.03 -9.22
N ASP A 29 -18.31 7.65 -8.95
CA ASP A 29 -17.55 8.15 -7.81
C ASP A 29 -16.57 9.25 -8.22
N PHE A 30 -16.19 9.31 -9.48
CA PHE A 30 -15.32 10.35 -10.03
C PHE A 30 -15.68 10.71 -11.47
N LEU A 31 -15.38 11.95 -11.80
CA LEU A 31 -15.48 12.51 -13.14
C LEU A 31 -14.09 12.77 -13.71
N GLU A 32 -13.92 12.49 -15.00
CA GLU A 32 -12.67 12.78 -15.71
C GLU A 32 -12.59 14.26 -16.08
N ASP A 33 -11.45 14.89 -15.78
CA ASP A 33 -11.15 16.26 -16.20
C ASP A 33 -9.70 16.36 -16.73
N ARG A 34 -9.54 16.39 -18.04
CA ARG A 34 -8.23 16.43 -18.73
C ARG A 34 -7.23 15.41 -18.20
N ASN A 35 -6.33 15.81 -17.30
CA ASN A 35 -5.29 14.97 -16.69
C ASN A 35 -5.53 14.71 -15.21
N SER A 36 -6.75 14.85 -14.75
CA SER A 36 -7.14 14.63 -13.36
C SER A 36 -8.49 13.95 -13.24
N LEU A 37 -8.76 13.38 -12.07
CA LEU A 37 -10.02 12.79 -11.70
C LEU A 37 -10.60 13.61 -10.55
N ARG A 38 -11.77 14.18 -10.75
CA ARG A 38 -12.52 14.86 -9.70
C ARG A 38 -13.31 13.83 -8.93
N VAL A 39 -12.89 13.49 -7.73
CA VAL A 39 -13.66 12.61 -6.86
C VAL A 39 -14.81 13.38 -6.25
N ILE A 40 -16.00 12.84 -6.38
CA ILE A 40 -17.24 13.49 -5.97
C ILE A 40 -17.86 12.77 -4.78
N ASP A 41 -18.78 13.46 -4.12
CA ASP A 41 -19.61 12.89 -3.07
C ASP A 41 -20.92 12.40 -3.73
N PRO A 42 -21.08 11.07 -3.98
CA PRO A 42 -22.26 10.56 -4.65
C PRO A 42 -23.54 10.81 -3.85
N GLU A 43 -23.47 10.78 -2.51
CA GLU A 43 -24.64 11.00 -1.66
C GLU A 43 -25.18 12.43 -1.80
N ALA A 44 -24.29 13.41 -1.91
CA ALA A 44 -24.68 14.79 -2.14
C ALA A 44 -25.38 14.96 -3.50
N VAL A 45 -24.85 14.30 -4.53
CA VAL A 45 -25.45 14.33 -5.88
C VAL A 45 -26.82 13.61 -5.89
N PHE A 46 -26.91 12.44 -5.29
CA PHE A 46 -28.19 11.71 -5.19
C PHE A 46 -29.23 12.47 -4.37
N SER A 47 -28.81 13.18 -3.33
CA SER A 47 -29.72 14.03 -2.55
C SER A 47 -30.29 15.15 -3.41
N GLU A 48 -29.48 15.81 -4.23
CA GLU A 48 -29.97 16.84 -5.17
C GLU A 48 -30.87 16.26 -6.27
N MET A 49 -30.55 15.05 -6.74
CA MET A 49 -31.41 14.34 -7.69
C MET A 49 -32.77 14.01 -7.10
N ALA A 50 -32.87 13.71 -5.80
CA ALA A 50 -34.12 13.39 -5.14
C ALA A 50 -35.13 14.55 -5.18
N ASP A 51 -34.66 15.77 -5.23
CA ASP A 51 -35.48 16.97 -5.34
C ASP A 51 -36.03 17.21 -6.77
N ASN A 52 -35.55 16.40 -7.75
CA ASN A 52 -35.94 16.52 -9.16
C ASN A 52 -36.51 15.20 -9.70
N PRO A 53 -37.85 15.04 -9.71
CA PRO A 53 -38.51 13.79 -10.16
C PRO A 53 -38.12 13.36 -11.59
N GLY A 54 -37.88 14.30 -12.52
CA GLY A 54 -37.44 14.00 -13.87
C GLY A 54 -36.08 13.33 -13.92
N VAL A 55 -35.16 13.77 -13.10
CA VAL A 55 -33.81 13.18 -12.97
C VAL A 55 -33.90 11.79 -12.38
N LEU A 56 -34.72 11.57 -11.36
CA LEU A 56 -34.92 10.26 -10.74
C LEU A 56 -35.49 9.24 -11.74
N MET A 57 -36.44 9.65 -12.57
CA MET A 57 -36.99 8.78 -13.61
C MET A 57 -35.93 8.37 -14.63
N GLU A 58 -35.08 9.29 -15.07
CA GLU A 58 -33.98 9.01 -16.00
C GLU A 58 -32.88 8.16 -15.34
N ALA A 59 -32.55 8.42 -14.06
CA ALA A 59 -31.60 7.62 -13.29
C ALA A 59 -32.07 6.15 -13.13
N GLY A 60 -33.35 5.88 -13.10
CA GLY A 60 -33.93 4.53 -13.06
C GLY A 60 -33.91 3.76 -14.37
N GLN A 61 -33.50 4.38 -15.48
CA GLN A 61 -33.48 3.74 -16.79
C GLN A 61 -32.18 2.93 -17.01
N ALA A 62 -32.25 1.96 -17.92
CA ALA A 62 -31.07 1.23 -18.35
C ALA A 62 -30.06 2.18 -19.01
N GLY A 63 -28.79 2.09 -18.61
CA GLY A 63 -27.74 2.97 -19.12
C GLY A 63 -27.49 4.22 -18.25
N PHE A 64 -27.78 4.14 -16.97
CA PHE A 64 -27.45 5.18 -15.98
C PHE A 64 -26.00 5.68 -16.17
N ASN A 65 -25.86 6.99 -16.30
CA ASN A 65 -24.57 7.67 -16.37
C ASN A 65 -24.66 8.99 -15.60
N LEU A 66 -24.06 9.01 -14.41
CA LEU A 66 -24.12 10.16 -13.52
C LEU A 66 -23.50 11.42 -14.14
N ALA A 67 -22.39 11.27 -14.86
CA ALA A 67 -21.72 12.40 -15.52
C ALA A 67 -22.64 13.06 -16.56
N ARG A 68 -23.44 12.25 -17.28
CA ARG A 68 -24.44 12.75 -18.21
C ARG A 68 -25.54 13.52 -17.48
N LEU A 69 -26.11 12.95 -16.41
CA LEU A 69 -27.16 13.60 -15.64
C LEU A 69 -26.69 14.92 -15.03
N ILE A 70 -25.49 14.94 -14.43
CA ILE A 70 -24.89 16.15 -13.90
C ILE A 70 -24.84 17.25 -14.96
N ARG A 71 -24.41 16.93 -16.18
CA ARG A 71 -24.29 17.89 -17.27
C ARG A 71 -25.66 18.34 -17.79
N ASP A 72 -26.55 17.39 -18.08
CA ASP A 72 -27.82 17.65 -18.78
C ASP A 72 -28.78 18.40 -17.84
N TYR A 73 -28.77 18.11 -16.55
CA TYR A 73 -29.62 18.77 -15.55
C TYR A 73 -28.89 19.84 -14.73
N ARG A 74 -27.61 20.11 -15.03
CA ARG A 74 -26.76 21.11 -14.32
C ARG A 74 -26.76 20.89 -12.80
N LEU A 75 -26.72 19.62 -12.37
CA LEU A 75 -26.67 19.29 -10.96
C LEU A 75 -25.40 19.86 -10.33
N SER A 76 -25.53 20.34 -9.10
CA SER A 76 -24.36 20.77 -8.32
C SER A 76 -23.55 19.54 -7.92
N VAL A 77 -22.25 19.61 -8.07
CA VAL A 77 -21.35 18.53 -7.73
C VAL A 77 -20.47 18.97 -6.58
N LYS A 78 -20.61 18.30 -5.44
CA LYS A 78 -19.69 18.49 -4.34
C LYS A 78 -18.44 17.66 -4.59
N GLU A 79 -17.36 18.33 -4.95
CA GLU A 79 -16.04 17.71 -5.08
C GLU A 79 -15.47 17.41 -3.69
N THR A 80 -14.93 16.21 -3.53
CA THR A 80 -14.28 15.80 -2.30
C THR A 80 -12.78 16.11 -2.36
N TYR A 81 -12.14 15.79 -3.47
CA TYR A 81 -10.74 16.12 -3.79
C TYR A 81 -10.44 15.86 -5.26
N ASN A 82 -9.32 16.39 -5.74
CA ASN A 82 -8.84 16.21 -7.10
C ASN A 82 -7.59 15.32 -7.13
N LEU A 83 -7.57 14.32 -8.03
CA LEU A 83 -6.49 13.37 -8.24
C LEU A 83 -5.82 13.60 -9.59
N PRO A 84 -4.62 14.16 -9.64
CA PRO A 84 -3.83 14.13 -10.87
C PRO A 84 -3.54 12.69 -11.31
N VAL A 85 -3.60 12.43 -12.62
CA VAL A 85 -3.30 11.12 -13.19
C VAL A 85 -1.82 10.99 -13.49
N ALA A 86 -1.17 9.96 -12.95
CA ALA A 86 0.22 9.62 -13.24
C ALA A 86 0.28 8.30 -14.02
N GLY A 87 0.66 8.40 -15.28
CA GLY A 87 0.66 7.29 -16.24
C GLY A 87 -0.60 7.28 -17.11
N GLY A 88 -0.57 6.52 -18.16
CA GLY A 88 -1.64 6.10 -19.05
C GLY A 88 -2.84 7.02 -19.31
N LYS A 89 -3.88 6.42 -19.84
CA LYS A 89 -5.19 7.07 -19.97
C LYS A 89 -5.96 6.97 -18.66
N PRO A 90 -6.84 7.94 -18.35
CA PRO A 90 -7.70 7.86 -17.18
C PRO A 90 -8.44 6.52 -17.10
N PRO A 91 -8.53 5.92 -15.89
CA PRO A 91 -9.09 4.59 -15.72
C PRO A 91 -10.63 4.57 -15.73
N LEU A 92 -11.20 3.39 -15.94
CA LEU A 92 -12.62 3.14 -15.68
C LEU A 92 -12.91 2.86 -14.20
N SER A 93 -11.93 2.32 -13.48
CA SER A 93 -12.00 2.11 -12.05
C SER A 93 -10.65 2.40 -11.38
N LEU A 94 -10.68 2.75 -10.10
CA LEU A 94 -9.54 3.18 -9.30
C LEU A 94 -9.64 2.56 -7.92
N ARG A 95 -8.63 1.78 -7.51
CA ARG A 95 -8.59 1.22 -6.16
C ARG A 95 -8.36 2.31 -5.14
N ARG A 96 -9.21 2.34 -4.13
CA ARG A 96 -9.22 3.38 -3.13
C ARG A 96 -8.10 3.20 -2.09
N PHE A 97 -7.49 4.31 -1.68
CA PHE A 97 -6.56 4.35 -0.55
C PHE A 97 -7.33 4.39 0.78
N VAL A 98 -6.80 3.76 1.81
CA VAL A 98 -7.36 3.81 3.16
C VAL A 98 -7.37 5.25 3.70
N LYS A 99 -8.52 5.67 4.22
CA LYS A 99 -8.73 7.02 4.75
C LYS A 99 -9.36 6.95 6.15
N ASP A 100 -9.13 7.99 6.92
CA ASP A 100 -9.81 8.17 8.21
C ASP A 100 -11.28 8.59 8.02
N ALA A 101 -12.01 8.75 9.12
CA ALA A 101 -13.41 9.16 9.10
C ALA A 101 -13.66 10.55 8.48
N PHE A 102 -12.62 11.35 8.30
CA PHE A 102 -12.66 12.66 7.66
C PHE A 102 -12.23 12.62 6.18
N GLY A 103 -12.07 11.44 5.60
CA GLY A 103 -11.64 11.26 4.21
C GLY A 103 -10.15 11.52 3.98
N ARG A 104 -9.33 11.61 5.02
CA ARG A 104 -7.91 11.91 4.92
C ARG A 104 -7.08 10.63 4.84
N PRO A 105 -6.22 10.45 3.83
CA PRO A 105 -5.32 9.31 3.76
C PRO A 105 -4.34 9.34 4.94
N PHE A 106 -4.05 8.18 5.50
CA PHE A 106 -3.12 8.02 6.61
C PHE A 106 -2.29 6.76 6.47
N LEU A 107 -1.23 6.64 7.24
CA LEU A 107 -0.41 5.44 7.34
C LEU A 107 -0.87 4.60 8.52
N PRO A 108 -1.58 3.48 8.33
CA PRO A 108 -2.00 2.63 9.43
C PRO A 108 -0.81 2.04 10.17
N GLY A 109 -0.78 2.18 11.48
CA GLY A 109 0.24 1.59 12.35
C GLY A 109 0.28 0.07 12.24
N SER A 110 -0.86 -0.56 11.99
CA SER A 110 -0.96 -2.01 11.75
C SER A 110 -0.21 -2.44 10.49
N THR A 111 -0.30 -1.66 9.39
CA THR A 111 0.44 -1.92 8.15
C THR A 111 1.94 -1.77 8.36
N LEU A 112 2.35 -0.70 9.05
CA LEU A 112 3.75 -0.50 9.39
C LEU A 112 4.25 -1.63 10.29
N LYS A 113 3.51 -1.99 11.33
CA LYS A 113 3.84 -3.11 12.21
C LYS A 113 3.96 -4.45 11.45
N GLY A 114 3.11 -4.68 10.44
CA GLY A 114 3.21 -5.84 9.55
C GLY A 114 4.52 -5.88 8.75
N SER A 115 4.95 -4.74 8.21
CA SER A 115 6.24 -4.61 7.51
C SER A 115 7.42 -4.88 8.44
N LEU A 116 7.36 -4.34 9.67
CA LEU A 116 8.35 -4.57 10.70
C LEU A 116 8.42 -6.05 11.11
N ARG A 117 7.26 -6.70 11.22
CA ARG A 117 7.17 -8.14 11.48
C ARG A 117 7.92 -8.96 10.44
N THR A 118 7.70 -8.66 9.17
CA THR A 118 8.38 -9.35 8.06
C THR A 118 9.90 -9.15 8.12
N ALA A 119 10.36 -7.94 8.39
CA ALA A 119 11.77 -7.61 8.50
C ALA A 119 12.44 -8.38 9.65
N LEU A 120 11.83 -8.39 10.82
CA LEU A 120 12.35 -9.11 11.99
C LEU A 120 12.33 -10.62 11.79
N TRP A 121 11.24 -11.14 11.23
CA TRP A 121 11.13 -12.56 10.95
C TRP A 121 12.27 -13.06 10.04
N THR A 122 12.59 -12.33 8.97
CA THR A 122 13.68 -12.72 8.06
C THR A 122 15.07 -12.66 8.71
N ARG A 123 15.23 -11.94 9.82
CA ARG A 123 16.43 -11.95 10.64
C ARG A 123 16.48 -13.14 11.60
N LEU A 124 15.35 -13.49 12.19
CA LEU A 124 15.22 -14.62 13.12
C LEU A 124 15.29 -15.96 12.39
N ASP A 125 14.68 -16.06 11.20
CA ASP A 125 14.81 -17.23 10.35
C ASP A 125 16.11 -17.15 9.53
N ARG A 126 17.14 -17.77 10.06
CA ARG A 126 18.46 -17.90 9.39
C ARG A 126 18.42 -18.82 8.16
N SER A 127 17.28 -19.37 7.81
CA SER A 127 17.12 -20.17 6.61
C SER A 127 17.22 -19.29 5.35
N ARG A 128 17.89 -19.79 4.32
CA ARG A 128 18.36 -19.02 3.17
C ARG A 128 17.26 -18.48 2.25
N VAL A 129 16.03 -18.98 2.33
CA VAL A 129 14.92 -18.54 1.48
C VAL A 129 13.63 -18.52 2.29
N PRO A 130 13.08 -17.36 2.65
CA PRO A 130 11.77 -17.27 3.26
C PRO A 130 10.69 -17.66 2.24
N THR A 131 10.07 -18.82 2.43
CA THR A 131 8.87 -19.20 1.69
C THR A 131 7.62 -18.87 2.52
N VAL A 132 6.46 -18.79 1.87
CA VAL A 132 5.17 -18.58 2.54
C VAL A 132 4.88 -19.71 3.52
N GLU A 133 5.26 -20.95 3.16
CA GLU A 133 5.12 -22.12 3.99
C GLU A 133 5.95 -22.00 5.27
N ARG A 134 7.22 -21.59 5.16
CA ARG A 134 8.11 -21.38 6.31
C ARG A 134 7.64 -20.23 7.20
N PHE A 135 7.12 -19.15 6.62
CA PHE A 135 6.50 -18.09 7.41
C PHE A 135 5.32 -18.63 8.24
N ARG A 136 4.47 -19.43 7.63
CA ARG A 136 3.34 -20.06 8.33
C ARG A 136 3.79 -21.09 9.37
N GLU A 137 4.86 -21.83 9.12
CA GLU A 137 5.46 -22.77 10.07
C GLU A 137 6.08 -22.02 11.25
N PHE A 138 6.80 -20.95 10.99
CA PHE A 138 7.37 -20.09 12.03
C PHE A 138 6.28 -19.45 12.88
N GLU A 139 5.25 -18.87 12.27
CA GLU A 139 4.09 -18.34 13.01
C GLU A 139 3.37 -19.44 13.83
N ARG A 140 3.20 -20.64 13.27
CA ARG A 140 2.64 -21.80 13.99
C ARG A 140 3.57 -22.23 15.12
N GLY A 141 4.86 -22.38 14.88
CA GLY A 141 5.83 -22.76 15.90
C GLY A 141 5.86 -21.82 17.10
N ILE A 142 5.76 -20.52 16.87
CA ILE A 142 5.61 -19.53 17.95
C ILE A 142 4.24 -19.67 18.63
N ARG A 143 3.18 -19.92 17.88
CA ARG A 143 1.83 -20.07 18.43
C ARG A 143 1.65 -21.40 19.16
N ASP A 144 2.16 -22.50 18.58
CA ASP A 144 1.95 -23.86 19.10
C ASP A 144 2.79 -24.14 20.34
N ALA A 145 3.96 -23.54 20.46
CA ALA A 145 4.79 -23.64 21.66
C ALA A 145 4.16 -22.96 22.90
N SER A 146 3.21 -22.03 22.69
CA SER A 146 2.63 -21.18 23.74
C SER A 146 1.10 -21.05 23.66
N GLY A 147 0.44 -21.78 22.76
CA GLY A 147 -0.99 -21.65 22.48
C GLY A 147 -1.31 -20.60 21.40
N SER A 148 -2.42 -20.81 20.67
CA SER A 148 -2.87 -19.98 19.54
C SER A 148 -3.37 -18.58 19.91
N SER A 149 -3.08 -18.11 21.11
CA SER A 149 -3.58 -16.82 21.62
C SER A 149 -2.75 -15.65 21.08
N PRO A 150 -3.37 -14.52 20.68
CA PRO A 150 -2.68 -13.27 20.39
C PRO A 150 -1.78 -12.77 21.50
N HIS A 151 -1.94 -13.31 22.74
CA HIS A 151 -1.11 -12.99 23.88
C HIS A 151 0.35 -13.40 23.71
N TYR A 152 0.64 -14.35 22.83
CA TYR A 152 1.99 -14.87 22.58
C TYR A 152 2.63 -14.30 21.30
N ASP A 153 2.07 -13.24 20.72
CA ASP A 153 2.65 -12.56 19.58
C ASP A 153 3.98 -11.88 19.97
N PHE A 154 5.07 -12.28 19.33
CA PHE A 154 6.42 -11.73 19.61
C PHE A 154 6.54 -10.23 19.37
N LEU A 155 5.68 -9.64 18.54
CA LEU A 155 5.58 -8.18 18.36
C LEU A 155 4.56 -7.51 19.29
N ARG A 156 3.96 -8.24 20.20
CA ARG A 156 3.04 -7.64 21.19
C ARG A 156 3.67 -6.48 21.96
N PRO A 157 4.97 -6.54 22.37
CA PRO A 157 5.61 -5.42 23.06
C PRO A 157 5.71 -4.15 22.24
N LEU A 158 5.76 -4.27 20.91
CA LEU A 158 5.88 -3.14 20.01
C LEU A 158 4.52 -2.51 19.76
N GLN A 159 4.38 -1.25 20.13
CA GLN A 159 3.24 -0.42 19.81
C GLN A 159 3.63 0.54 18.69
N VAL A 160 2.77 0.68 17.69
CA VAL A 160 2.96 1.58 16.55
C VAL A 160 1.66 2.35 16.35
N SER A 161 1.70 3.68 16.49
CA SER A 161 0.54 4.51 16.24
C SER A 161 0.26 4.63 14.75
N ASP A 162 -0.98 4.94 14.41
CA ASP A 162 -1.27 5.44 13.07
C ASP A 162 -0.53 6.77 12.83
N GLY A 163 -0.15 7.01 11.59
CA GLY A 163 0.27 8.34 11.15
C GLY A 163 -0.93 9.28 11.11
N PRO A 164 -0.73 10.58 11.25
CA PRO A 164 -1.82 11.54 11.13
C PRO A 164 -2.43 11.50 9.72
N GLY A 165 -3.75 11.74 9.64
CA GLY A 165 -4.42 11.96 8.36
C GLY A 165 -3.88 13.24 7.70
N ILE A 166 -3.62 13.16 6.40
CA ILE A 166 -3.12 14.28 5.59
C ILE A 166 -4.19 14.72 4.59
N ASP A 167 -4.08 15.94 4.10
CA ASP A 167 -4.99 16.43 3.06
C ASP A 167 -4.83 15.57 1.79
N PRO A 168 -5.91 14.96 1.27
CA PRO A 168 -5.86 14.20 0.02
C PRO A 168 -5.43 15.05 -1.17
N GLU A 169 -5.81 16.34 -1.19
CA GLU A 169 -5.45 17.24 -2.25
C GLU A 169 -3.93 17.54 -2.22
N GLY A 170 -3.26 17.26 -3.32
CA GLY A 170 -1.80 17.36 -3.39
C GLY A 170 -1.01 16.16 -2.83
N ALA A 171 -1.56 15.39 -1.91
CA ALA A 171 -0.90 14.20 -1.37
C ALA A 171 -1.17 12.93 -2.20
N LEU A 172 -2.39 12.78 -2.72
CA LEU A 172 -2.79 11.64 -3.53
C LEU A 172 -2.57 11.88 -5.02
N VAL A 173 -2.42 10.77 -5.73
CA VAL A 173 -2.34 10.69 -7.19
C VAL A 173 -3.02 9.41 -7.66
N ALA A 174 -3.69 9.44 -8.81
CA ALA A 174 -4.14 8.24 -9.50
C ALA A 174 -2.93 7.63 -10.23
N GLN A 175 -2.33 6.62 -9.62
CA GLN A 175 -1.11 5.98 -10.09
C GLN A 175 -1.42 4.73 -10.90
N GLU A 176 -0.92 4.65 -12.13
CA GLU A 176 -0.96 3.41 -12.89
C GLU A 176 0.09 2.42 -12.37
N VAL A 177 -0.32 1.18 -12.12
CA VAL A 177 0.52 0.07 -11.68
C VAL A 177 0.56 -0.99 -12.77
N LYS A 178 1.74 -1.35 -13.19
CA LYS A 178 2.01 -2.35 -14.22
C LYS A 178 2.60 -3.61 -13.61
N PHE A 179 2.39 -4.75 -14.27
CA PHE A 179 2.89 -6.04 -13.80
C PHE A 179 3.95 -6.55 -14.77
N PHE A 180 5.12 -6.89 -14.23
CA PHE A 180 6.20 -7.52 -14.97
C PHE A 180 6.20 -9.02 -14.68
N ASN A 181 5.99 -9.84 -15.70
CA ASN A 181 5.83 -11.29 -15.59
C ASN A 181 7.06 -12.02 -16.14
N LEU A 182 7.52 -13.00 -15.36
CA LEU A 182 8.50 -13.99 -15.85
C LEU A 182 7.79 -15.05 -16.70
N ARG A 183 8.44 -15.43 -17.80
CA ARG A 183 8.04 -16.52 -18.69
C ARG A 183 9.19 -17.51 -18.87
N GLY A 184 9.55 -18.22 -17.81
CA GLY A 184 10.76 -19.07 -17.78
C GLY A 184 11.99 -18.28 -17.31
N GLU A 185 13.17 -18.91 -17.39
CA GLU A 185 14.38 -18.37 -16.74
C GLU A 185 14.89 -17.05 -17.35
N ASN A 186 14.72 -16.86 -18.67
CA ASN A 186 15.30 -15.72 -19.40
C ASN A 186 14.27 -14.94 -20.22
N ARG A 187 12.99 -15.18 -20.05
CA ARG A 187 11.94 -14.44 -20.75
C ARG A 187 11.04 -13.74 -19.75
N ALA A 188 10.90 -12.45 -19.92
CA ALA A 188 10.00 -11.63 -19.11
C ALA A 188 9.36 -10.54 -19.98
N GLY A 189 8.32 -9.92 -19.48
CA GLY A 189 7.67 -8.81 -20.16
C GLY A 189 6.52 -8.26 -19.35
N TRP A 190 6.01 -7.14 -19.79
CA TRP A 190 4.90 -6.45 -19.16
C TRP A 190 3.58 -7.15 -19.47
N LYS A 191 2.79 -7.44 -18.45
CA LYS A 191 1.52 -8.15 -18.59
C LYS A 191 0.55 -7.41 -19.51
N SER A 192 -0.08 -8.16 -20.43
CA SER A 192 -1.22 -7.68 -21.21
C SER A 192 -2.47 -8.44 -20.82
N PHE A 193 -3.64 -7.76 -20.82
CA PHE A 193 -4.94 -8.42 -20.66
C PHE A 193 -5.55 -8.85 -22.02
N GLU A 194 -4.92 -8.45 -23.12
CA GLU A 194 -5.35 -8.80 -24.47
C GLU A 194 -4.76 -10.15 -24.89
N GLY A 195 -5.62 -11.08 -25.26
CA GLY A 195 -5.25 -12.40 -25.80
C GLY A 195 -5.25 -13.53 -24.75
N ARG A 196 -5.14 -14.78 -25.26
CA ARG A 196 -5.12 -15.99 -24.44
C ARG A 196 -3.70 -16.30 -23.96
N GLY A 197 -3.54 -16.89 -22.79
CA GLY A 197 -2.27 -17.42 -22.31
C GLY A 197 -1.30 -16.40 -21.68
N ASN A 198 -1.79 -15.35 -21.03
CA ASN A 198 -0.96 -14.31 -20.38
C ASN A 198 0.06 -13.65 -21.33
N PRO A 199 -0.37 -12.99 -22.41
CA PRO A 199 0.54 -12.32 -23.31
C PRO A 199 1.33 -11.22 -22.58
N THR A 200 2.56 -10.98 -23.03
CA THR A 200 3.41 -9.89 -22.53
C THR A 200 3.75 -8.92 -23.66
N LYS A 201 3.93 -7.66 -23.29
CA LYS A 201 4.42 -6.58 -24.15
C LYS A 201 5.88 -6.30 -23.80
N GLU A 202 6.65 -5.82 -24.75
CA GLU A 202 8.05 -5.43 -24.53
C GLU A 202 8.14 -4.11 -23.75
N ARG A 203 7.26 -3.18 -24.08
CA ARG A 203 7.24 -1.84 -23.45
C ARG A 203 6.12 -1.74 -22.42
N HIS A 204 6.41 -1.11 -21.29
CA HIS A 204 5.41 -0.88 -20.24
C HIS A 204 4.24 -0.02 -20.72
N GLN A 205 4.47 0.91 -21.66
CA GLN A 205 3.44 1.78 -22.20
C GLN A 205 2.32 1.01 -22.92
N ASP A 206 2.67 -0.12 -23.55
CA ASP A 206 1.74 -0.98 -24.29
C ASP A 206 1.09 -2.06 -23.41
N ALA A 207 1.46 -2.11 -22.14
CA ALA A 207 0.99 -3.10 -21.18
C ALA A 207 -0.28 -2.64 -20.47
N ALA A 208 -1.07 -3.62 -20.06
CA ALA A 208 -2.22 -3.37 -19.20
C ALA A 208 -1.77 -2.94 -17.79
N GLY A 209 -2.49 -1.99 -17.24
CA GLY A 209 -2.29 -1.49 -15.88
C GLY A 209 -3.60 -1.49 -15.08
N ILE A 210 -3.45 -1.43 -13.78
CA ILE A 210 -4.53 -1.08 -12.86
C ILE A 210 -4.22 0.29 -12.27
N PHE A 211 -5.24 1.04 -11.91
CA PHE A 211 -5.05 2.31 -11.25
C PHE A 211 -5.35 2.20 -9.76
N VAL A 212 -4.56 2.91 -8.98
CA VAL A 212 -4.71 2.98 -7.54
C VAL A 212 -4.56 4.43 -7.06
N GLU A 213 -5.29 4.82 -6.05
CA GLU A 213 -4.93 6.02 -5.30
C GLU A 213 -3.62 5.76 -4.56
N ALA A 214 -2.61 6.54 -4.80
CA ALA A 214 -1.32 6.41 -4.13
C ALA A 214 -0.87 7.73 -3.52
N LEU A 215 -0.24 7.66 -2.36
CA LEU A 215 0.50 8.78 -1.81
C LEU A 215 1.75 9.03 -2.65
N ARG A 216 2.03 10.29 -2.92
CA ARG A 216 3.20 10.70 -3.71
C ARG A 216 4.51 10.40 -2.97
N THR A 217 5.57 10.25 -3.74
CA THR A 217 6.95 10.27 -3.21
C THR A 217 7.19 11.53 -2.38
N LYS A 218 8.09 11.44 -1.41
CA LYS A 218 8.44 12.51 -0.45
C LYS A 218 7.33 12.86 0.55
N THR A 219 6.15 12.22 0.49
CA THR A 219 5.16 12.33 1.56
C THR A 219 5.79 11.86 2.87
N GLN A 220 5.53 12.60 3.95
CA GLN A 220 6.12 12.35 5.26
C GLN A 220 5.04 12.08 6.31
N PHE A 221 5.31 11.10 7.15
CA PHE A 221 4.49 10.79 8.32
C PHE A 221 5.32 10.84 9.58
N ILE A 222 4.70 11.23 10.66
CA ILE A 222 5.24 11.13 12.02
C ILE A 222 4.43 10.07 12.73
N VAL A 223 5.06 8.97 13.12
CA VAL A 223 4.44 7.89 13.88
C VAL A 223 5.11 7.76 15.24
N ARG A 224 4.34 7.42 16.25
CA ARG A 224 4.88 7.11 17.59
C ARG A 224 5.06 5.61 17.71
N THR A 225 6.19 5.21 18.23
CA THR A 225 6.47 3.81 18.56
C THR A 225 6.79 3.70 20.03
N GLY A 226 6.39 2.61 20.64
CA GLY A 226 6.68 2.31 22.04
C GLY A 226 7.02 0.84 22.22
N ILE A 227 7.94 0.56 23.13
CA ILE A 227 8.23 -0.80 23.58
C ILE A 227 7.83 -0.90 25.03
N ASP A 228 6.98 -1.87 25.35
CA ASP A 228 6.55 -2.13 26.72
C ASP A 228 7.67 -2.84 27.48
N SER A 229 8.20 -2.17 28.49
CA SER A 229 9.31 -2.69 29.32
C SER A 229 8.96 -3.96 30.11
N PHE A 230 7.67 -4.26 30.31
CA PHE A 230 7.27 -5.53 30.91
C PHE A 230 7.85 -6.72 30.15
N PHE A 231 7.94 -6.63 28.84
CA PHE A 231 8.47 -7.68 27.98
C PHE A 231 10.00 -7.76 27.95
N GLU A 232 10.69 -6.86 28.64
CA GLU A 232 12.14 -6.96 28.88
C GLU A 232 12.48 -7.92 30.02
N THR A 233 11.49 -8.35 30.82
CA THR A 233 11.69 -9.28 31.93
C THR A 233 11.96 -10.71 31.42
N ASP A 234 12.82 -11.45 32.12
CA ASP A 234 13.13 -12.85 31.79
C ASP A 234 11.87 -13.75 31.79
N ALA A 235 10.95 -13.46 32.69
CA ALA A 235 9.68 -14.17 32.78
C ALA A 235 8.82 -13.97 31.50
N ALA A 236 8.71 -12.74 31.00
CA ALA A 236 7.97 -12.46 29.78
C ALA A 236 8.68 -13.03 28.54
N ARG A 237 10.01 -12.94 28.48
CA ARG A 237 10.82 -13.52 27.40
C ARG A 237 10.66 -15.03 27.33
N SER A 238 10.73 -15.70 28.48
CA SER A 238 10.50 -17.14 28.57
C SER A 238 9.09 -17.54 28.15
N ALA A 239 8.08 -16.81 28.64
CA ALA A 239 6.68 -17.08 28.31
C ALA A 239 6.34 -16.85 26.83
N LEU A 240 7.02 -15.89 26.17
CA LEU A 240 6.82 -15.58 24.77
C LEU A 240 7.77 -16.34 23.83
N HIS A 241 8.63 -17.23 24.39
CA HIS A 241 9.68 -17.89 23.64
C HIS A 241 10.49 -16.96 22.75
N LEU A 242 10.68 -15.70 23.22
CA LEU A 242 11.47 -14.72 22.48
C LEU A 242 12.92 -15.20 22.44
N PRO A 243 13.52 -15.30 21.24
CA PRO A 243 14.94 -15.62 21.14
C PRO A 243 15.74 -14.58 21.93
N ASN A 244 16.79 -15.04 22.61
CA ASN A 244 17.64 -14.19 23.45
C ASN A 244 17.94 -12.87 22.77
N SER A 245 17.38 -11.80 23.32
CA SER A 245 17.74 -10.37 23.23
C SER A 245 18.16 -9.77 21.86
N GLU A 246 17.95 -10.39 20.74
CA GLU A 246 18.42 -9.81 19.48
C GLU A 246 17.46 -8.74 18.93
N GLY A 247 17.24 -7.65 19.70
CA GLY A 247 16.87 -6.41 19.06
C GLY A 247 15.44 -5.92 19.20
N LEU A 248 14.58 -6.54 20.03
CA LEU A 248 13.25 -5.98 20.35
C LEU A 248 13.32 -4.95 21.49
N ASP A 249 14.39 -4.96 22.24
CA ASP A 249 14.63 -4.10 23.42
C ASP A 249 15.29 -2.76 23.09
N ASP A 250 15.79 -2.60 21.86
CA ASP A 250 16.50 -1.41 21.43
C ASP A 250 16.04 -0.93 20.05
N HIS A 251 15.48 0.27 19.98
CA HIS A 251 15.04 0.89 18.73
C HIS A 251 16.14 0.99 17.66
N ALA A 252 17.39 1.19 18.05
CA ALA A 252 18.51 1.25 17.10
C ALA A 252 18.80 -0.11 16.47
N ARG A 253 18.76 -1.18 17.26
CA ARG A 253 18.89 -2.55 16.75
C ARG A 253 17.71 -2.94 15.87
N PHE A 254 16.51 -2.50 16.26
CA PHE A 254 15.29 -2.70 15.49
C PHE A 254 15.38 -2.00 14.12
N ALA A 255 15.76 -0.72 14.11
CA ALA A 255 15.95 0.03 12.86
C ALA A 255 17.02 -0.63 11.96
N ARG A 256 18.12 -1.13 12.55
CA ARG A 256 19.17 -1.85 11.83
C ARG A 256 18.62 -3.12 11.16
N ALA A 257 17.82 -3.92 11.88
CA ALA A 257 17.22 -5.13 11.33
C ALA A 257 16.30 -4.82 10.12
N ILE A 258 15.53 -3.73 10.19
CA ILE A 258 14.68 -3.27 9.09
C ILE A 258 15.53 -2.84 7.89
N ASN A 259 16.56 -2.05 8.13
CA ASN A 259 17.45 -1.57 7.07
C ASN A 259 18.17 -2.73 6.37
N GLU A 260 18.68 -3.71 7.11
CA GLU A 260 19.32 -4.90 6.56
C GLU A 260 18.32 -5.72 5.69
N HIS A 261 17.09 -5.86 6.14
CA HIS A 261 16.05 -6.53 5.37
C HIS A 261 15.71 -5.76 4.08
N SER A 262 15.47 -4.45 4.19
CA SER A 262 15.13 -3.58 3.07
C SER A 262 16.23 -3.53 2.03
N LEU A 263 17.49 -3.44 2.47
CA LEU A 263 18.66 -3.45 1.58
C LEU A 263 18.80 -4.79 0.85
N ARG A 264 18.50 -5.91 1.52
CA ARG A 264 18.50 -7.24 0.89
C ARG A 264 17.42 -7.35 -0.20
N ILE A 265 16.22 -6.82 0.05
CA ILE A 265 15.16 -6.74 -0.96
C ILE A 265 15.64 -5.87 -2.13
N ALA A 266 16.14 -4.67 -1.86
CA ALA A 266 16.60 -3.76 -2.90
C ALA A 266 17.69 -4.38 -3.79
N ARG A 267 18.66 -5.09 -3.20
CA ARG A 267 19.71 -5.83 -3.96
C ARG A 267 19.11 -6.91 -4.85
N ARG A 268 18.16 -7.68 -4.33
CA ARG A 268 17.47 -8.72 -5.09
C ARG A 268 16.68 -8.16 -6.28
N GLU A 269 15.95 -7.05 -6.05
CA GLU A 269 15.24 -6.35 -7.13
C GLU A 269 16.20 -5.76 -8.16
N TYR A 270 17.31 -5.15 -7.72
CA TYR A 270 18.36 -4.66 -8.60
C TYR A 270 18.92 -5.79 -9.48
N GLU A 271 19.33 -6.91 -8.88
CA GLU A 271 19.84 -8.08 -9.60
C GLU A 271 18.80 -8.65 -10.58
N PHE A 272 17.54 -8.69 -10.15
CA PHE A 272 16.45 -9.18 -10.98
C PHE A 272 16.25 -8.32 -12.23
N PHE A 273 16.01 -7.01 -12.06
CA PHE A 273 15.72 -6.12 -13.17
C PHE A 273 16.94 -5.87 -14.07
N SER A 274 18.15 -5.99 -13.55
CA SER A 274 19.39 -5.87 -14.34
C SER A 274 19.52 -6.94 -15.43
N ARG A 275 18.81 -8.07 -15.31
CA ARG A 275 18.84 -9.14 -16.31
C ARG A 275 18.08 -8.79 -17.59
N PHE A 276 17.14 -7.87 -17.52
CA PHE A 276 16.21 -7.63 -18.63
C PHE A 276 16.51 -6.37 -19.43
N GLY A 277 17.21 -5.41 -18.89
CA GLY A 277 17.62 -4.19 -19.60
C GLY A 277 16.45 -3.39 -20.22
N GLY A 278 16.75 -2.50 -21.15
CA GLY A 278 15.75 -1.80 -21.95
C GLY A 278 14.72 -1.03 -21.11
N ASP A 279 13.48 -1.44 -21.20
CA ASP A 279 12.32 -0.77 -20.56
C ASP A 279 12.30 -0.87 -19.02
N THR A 280 13.15 -1.73 -18.44
CA THR A 280 13.34 -1.83 -16.98
C THR A 280 14.49 -0.98 -16.45
N ALA A 281 15.19 -0.24 -17.29
CA ALA A 281 16.37 0.53 -16.91
C ALA A 281 16.10 1.56 -15.80
N THR A 282 14.94 2.22 -15.83
CA THR A 282 14.55 3.17 -14.78
C THR A 282 14.37 2.49 -13.43
N ILE A 283 13.79 1.30 -13.40
CA ILE A 283 13.60 0.49 -12.17
C ILE A 283 14.96 0.04 -11.65
N THR A 284 15.82 -0.46 -12.54
CA THR A 284 17.19 -0.86 -12.22
C THR A 284 17.97 0.32 -11.63
N GLY A 285 17.88 1.50 -12.26
CA GLY A 285 18.52 2.72 -11.78
C GLY A 285 18.06 3.14 -10.39
N PHE A 286 16.75 3.06 -10.11
CA PHE A 286 16.19 3.34 -8.79
C PHE A 286 16.77 2.40 -7.72
N TYR A 287 16.72 1.09 -7.95
CA TYR A 287 17.24 0.13 -6.96
C TYR A 287 18.76 0.22 -6.79
N LYS A 288 19.49 0.54 -7.86
CA LYS A 288 20.94 0.84 -7.77
C LYS A 288 21.21 1.98 -6.80
N GLN A 289 20.49 3.09 -6.92
CA GLN A 289 20.62 4.23 -5.99
C GLN A 289 20.30 3.85 -4.55
N VAL A 290 19.26 3.04 -4.32
CA VAL A 290 18.90 2.56 -2.97
C VAL A 290 19.97 1.64 -2.38
N VAL A 291 20.68 0.88 -3.21
CA VAL A 291 21.73 -0.06 -2.76
C VAL A 291 23.05 0.64 -2.48
N GLU A 292 23.38 1.68 -3.25
CA GLU A 292 24.66 2.41 -3.19
C GLU A 292 24.61 3.63 -2.22
N GLY A 293 23.44 4.19 -1.93
CA GLY A 293 23.24 5.36 -1.05
C GLY A 293 22.87 5.02 0.35
#